data_e2ff7285d6096a7c0cf81dd8501fb773
#
_entry.id   e2ff7285d6096a7c0cf81dd8501fb773
#
_cell.length_a   1.000
_cell.length_b   1.000
_cell.length_c   1.000
_cell.angle_alpha   90.00
_cell.angle_beta   90.00
_cell.angle_gamma   90.00
#
_symmetry.space_group_name_H-M   'P 1'
#
loop_
_entity.id
_entity.type
_entity.pdbx_description
1 polymer ?
#
loop_
_entity_poly.entity_id
_entity_poly.type
_entity_poly.pdbx_seq_one_letter_code
_entity_poly.pdbx_strand_id
1 'polypeptide(L)'
;MAMPSLPPLITLEEHFVSASLLTSLSDLYSEQLQHLPDVAARLTDLGPLRVSDMDTNRISVQVVSHAPGLGGRPAELCRIANDELAAAVRANPTRLAGLAALPMHEPAEAATELRRAVGNLGLRGALVDAHVDGVHFDDRRFRPIFAAAAELGVPLYLHPTYPTSARLEELYAGDYPAGAARSLGSSALGWHVDAGLGVLKLFASGLFDELPTLKLVLGHFGEMLPFMLERVQKLSVRWGPRRRPWREVWDENIWITTSGVWGLAPMACVLRNTQVDRILYSVDYPFEKNENGLRWMEELRDSGLVTKEELDKIAYRNAEKLLGVKATMFCT
;
A
#
# COMPACT_ATOMS: atom_id res chain seq x y z
N MET A 1 10.82 28.55 22.30
CA MET A 1 11.27 28.48 20.90
C MET A 1 10.06 28.02 20.10
N ALA A 2 9.78 28.61 18.93
CA ALA A 2 8.74 28.13 18.07
C ALA A 2 9.11 26.69 17.62
N MET A 3 8.16 25.78 17.69
CA MET A 3 8.35 24.41 17.20
C MET A 3 8.68 24.44 15.71
N PRO A 4 9.64 23.65 15.21
CA PRO A 4 9.93 23.62 13.80
C PRO A 4 8.68 23.15 13.02
N SER A 5 8.40 23.80 11.90
CA SER A 5 7.28 23.39 11.03
C SER A 5 7.49 21.97 10.52
N LEU A 6 6.40 21.23 10.29
CA LEU A 6 6.48 19.95 9.62
C LEU A 6 7.09 20.10 8.21
N PRO A 7 7.85 19.10 7.72
CA PRO A 7 8.28 19.03 6.34
C PRO A 7 7.06 18.87 5.40
N PRO A 8 7.23 18.99 4.07
CA PRO A 8 6.19 18.60 3.14
C PRO A 8 5.85 17.11 3.30
N LEU A 9 4.60 16.75 3.07
CA LEU A 9 4.14 15.37 3.22
C LEU A 9 3.88 14.75 1.84
N ILE A 10 4.36 13.54 1.62
CA ILE A 10 3.96 12.68 0.50
C ILE A 10 3.27 11.47 1.10
N THR A 11 2.04 11.20 0.67
CA THR A 11 1.27 10.05 1.11
C THR A 11 1.11 9.03 -0.04
N LEU A 12 1.02 7.76 0.28
CA LEU A 12 0.77 6.67 -0.67
C LEU A 12 -0.09 5.59 0.02
N GLU A 13 -0.90 4.87 -0.71
CA GLU A 13 -2.05 4.07 -0.24
C GLU A 13 -3.31 4.93 -0.12
N GLU A 14 -3.39 5.92 -0.99
CA GLU A 14 -4.53 6.82 -1.06
C GLU A 14 -5.48 6.32 -2.15
N HIS A 15 -6.71 6.02 -1.78
CA HIS A 15 -7.61 5.27 -2.64
C HIS A 15 -8.57 6.13 -3.46
N PHE A 16 -8.94 5.62 -4.63
CA PHE A 16 -10.09 6.06 -5.40
C PHE A 16 -10.86 4.85 -5.95
N VAL A 17 -12.09 5.07 -6.34
CA VAL A 17 -12.89 4.14 -7.13
C VAL A 17 -13.25 4.83 -8.43
N SER A 18 -12.96 4.17 -9.55
CA SER A 18 -13.26 4.73 -10.87
C SER A 18 -14.75 5.09 -10.98
N ALA A 19 -15.04 6.35 -11.27
CA ALA A 19 -16.41 6.82 -11.44
C ALA A 19 -17.11 6.11 -12.60
N SER A 20 -16.35 5.76 -13.65
CA SER A 20 -16.86 5.01 -14.80
C SER A 20 -17.24 3.56 -14.48
N LEU A 21 -16.67 3.00 -13.40
CA LEU A 21 -16.86 1.60 -13.00
C LEU A 21 -17.77 1.44 -11.78
N LEU A 22 -18.22 2.53 -11.15
CA LEU A 22 -18.91 2.49 -9.87
C LEU A 22 -20.12 1.53 -9.86
N THR A 23 -20.89 1.51 -10.94
CA THR A 23 -22.04 0.60 -11.09
C THR A 23 -21.58 -0.86 -11.20
N SER A 24 -20.52 -1.12 -11.95
CA SER A 24 -19.97 -2.48 -12.18
C SER A 24 -19.25 -3.05 -10.95
N LEU A 25 -18.89 -2.20 -10.00
CA LEU A 25 -18.14 -2.54 -8.79
C LEU A 25 -18.97 -2.37 -7.50
N SER A 26 -20.28 -2.13 -7.64
CA SER A 26 -21.16 -1.88 -6.49
C SER A 26 -21.18 -3.04 -5.48
N ASP A 27 -21.01 -4.27 -5.96
CA ASP A 27 -20.91 -5.47 -5.12
C ASP A 27 -19.68 -5.50 -4.21
N LEU A 28 -18.59 -4.84 -4.62
CA LEU A 28 -17.34 -4.82 -3.84
C LEU A 28 -17.37 -3.86 -2.65
N TYR A 29 -18.05 -2.72 -2.80
CA TYR A 29 -17.94 -1.62 -1.85
C TYR A 29 -19.24 -1.33 -1.09
N SER A 30 -20.39 -1.94 -1.46
CA SER A 30 -21.69 -1.62 -0.90
C SER A 30 -21.76 -1.76 0.62
N GLU A 31 -21.18 -2.80 1.19
CA GLU A 31 -21.18 -3.01 2.65
C GLU A 31 -20.30 -1.97 3.37
N GLN A 32 -19.11 -1.72 2.86
CA GLN A 32 -18.18 -0.76 3.46
C GLN A 32 -18.72 0.67 3.40
N LEU A 33 -19.30 1.06 2.27
CA LEU A 33 -19.87 2.39 2.08
C LEU A 33 -21.15 2.64 2.90
N GLN A 34 -21.88 1.59 3.29
CA GLN A 34 -23.02 1.73 4.22
C GLN A 34 -22.58 2.25 5.60
N HIS A 35 -21.39 1.87 6.05
CA HIS A 35 -20.84 2.28 7.33
C HIS A 35 -20.05 3.60 7.26
N LEU A 36 -19.73 4.06 6.05
CA LEU A 36 -18.89 5.23 5.78
C LEU A 36 -19.55 6.14 4.71
N PRO A 37 -20.72 6.73 4.96
CA PRO A 37 -21.49 7.46 3.95
C PRO A 37 -20.74 8.65 3.32
N ASP A 38 -19.86 9.32 4.09
CA ASP A 38 -19.09 10.47 3.62
C ASP A 38 -17.88 10.07 2.74
N VAL A 39 -17.54 8.79 2.72
CA VAL A 39 -16.36 8.28 1.98
C VAL A 39 -16.67 8.12 0.49
N ALA A 40 -17.92 7.79 0.11
CA ALA A 40 -18.29 7.53 -1.27
C ALA A 40 -17.97 8.69 -2.24
N ALA A 41 -18.31 9.92 -1.84
CA ALA A 41 -18.00 11.11 -2.66
C ALA A 41 -16.49 11.37 -2.78
N ARG A 42 -15.74 11.10 -1.72
CA ARG A 42 -14.27 11.27 -1.68
C ARG A 42 -13.55 10.19 -2.48
N LEU A 43 -14.08 8.96 -2.50
CA LEU A 43 -13.52 7.86 -3.29
C LEU A 43 -13.60 8.12 -4.80
N THR A 44 -14.66 8.74 -5.27
CA THR A 44 -14.82 9.03 -6.70
C THR A 44 -14.20 10.34 -7.15
N ASP A 45 -13.72 11.18 -6.20
CA ASP A 45 -13.09 12.46 -6.52
C ASP A 45 -11.56 12.31 -6.65
N LEU A 46 -11.07 12.57 -7.84
CA LEU A 46 -9.64 12.70 -8.16
C LEU A 46 -9.25 14.19 -8.42
N GLY A 47 -10.09 15.12 -8.01
CA GLY A 47 -9.96 16.53 -8.34
C GLY A 47 -10.16 17.46 -7.13
N PRO A 48 -11.18 18.35 -7.17
CA PRO A 48 -11.27 19.50 -6.26
C PRO A 48 -11.39 19.13 -4.78
N LEU A 49 -12.19 18.12 -4.43
CA LEU A 49 -12.37 17.73 -3.03
C LEU A 49 -11.07 17.18 -2.46
N ARG A 50 -10.41 16.30 -3.21
CA ARG A 50 -9.13 15.70 -2.82
C ARG A 50 -8.04 16.76 -2.66
N VAL A 51 -7.87 17.63 -3.63
CA VAL A 51 -6.84 18.69 -3.58
C VAL A 51 -7.10 19.65 -2.42
N SER A 52 -8.36 20.04 -2.18
CA SER A 52 -8.71 20.90 -1.04
C SER A 52 -8.43 20.24 0.30
N ASP A 53 -8.68 18.93 0.43
CA ASP A 53 -8.35 18.16 1.64
C ASP A 53 -6.83 18.06 1.84
N MET A 54 -6.08 17.82 0.76
CA MET A 54 -4.61 17.84 0.77
C MET A 54 -4.05 19.19 1.24
N ASP A 55 -4.61 20.30 0.75
CA ASP A 55 -4.17 21.66 1.12
C ASP A 55 -4.40 21.90 2.62
N THR A 56 -5.58 21.52 3.12
CA THR A 56 -5.95 21.64 4.54
C THR A 56 -5.00 20.86 5.44
N ASN A 57 -4.52 19.70 4.96
CA ASN A 57 -3.71 18.76 5.72
C ASN A 57 -2.22 18.78 5.36
N ARG A 58 -1.76 19.81 4.63
CA ARG A 58 -0.35 20.04 4.27
C ARG A 58 0.28 18.89 3.47
N ILE A 59 -0.53 18.15 2.71
CA ILE A 59 -0.05 17.09 1.83
C ILE A 59 0.38 17.69 0.50
N SER A 60 1.65 17.57 0.20
CA SER A 60 2.24 18.07 -1.05
C SER A 60 1.84 17.19 -2.24
N VAL A 61 2.01 15.88 -2.11
CA VAL A 61 1.69 14.90 -3.14
C VAL A 61 0.95 13.73 -2.56
N GLN A 62 -0.15 13.33 -3.19
CA GLN A 62 -0.78 12.03 -2.96
C GLN A 62 -0.45 11.06 -4.11
N VAL A 63 -0.01 9.86 -3.74
CA VAL A 63 0.15 8.75 -4.68
C VAL A 63 -1.10 7.89 -4.58
N VAL A 64 -1.95 7.99 -5.59
CA VAL A 64 -3.30 7.44 -5.58
C VAL A 64 -3.33 6.08 -6.28
N SER A 65 -4.15 5.17 -5.77
CA SER A 65 -4.41 3.84 -6.34
C SER A 65 -5.90 3.53 -6.34
N HIS A 66 -6.35 2.66 -7.25
CA HIS A 66 -7.71 2.16 -7.15
C HIS A 66 -7.87 1.35 -5.85
N ALA A 67 -9.02 1.49 -5.18
CA ALA A 67 -9.34 0.67 -4.02
C ALA A 67 -9.28 -0.83 -4.37
N PRO A 68 -8.93 -1.73 -3.43
CA PRO A 68 -8.75 -3.15 -3.67
C PRO A 68 -9.95 -3.84 -4.33
N GLY A 69 -9.69 -4.95 -5.06
CA GLY A 69 -10.73 -5.80 -5.64
C GLY A 69 -10.76 -5.86 -7.17
N LEU A 70 -9.97 -5.06 -7.90
CA LEU A 70 -9.86 -5.17 -9.34
C LEU A 70 -8.98 -6.34 -9.80
N GLY A 71 -8.12 -6.88 -8.94
CA GLY A 71 -7.18 -7.96 -9.30
C GLY A 71 -7.83 -9.24 -9.82
N GLY A 72 -9.06 -9.54 -9.37
CA GLY A 72 -9.88 -10.67 -9.83
C GLY A 72 -10.88 -10.33 -10.92
N ARG A 73 -10.86 -9.12 -11.50
CA ARG A 73 -11.82 -8.64 -12.49
C ARG A 73 -11.20 -8.61 -13.89
N PRO A 74 -12.01 -8.59 -14.98
CA PRO A 74 -11.51 -8.51 -16.35
C PRO A 74 -10.49 -7.39 -16.55
N ALA A 75 -9.43 -7.66 -17.31
CA ALA A 75 -8.31 -6.73 -17.54
C ALA A 75 -8.75 -5.34 -18.05
N GLU A 76 -9.85 -5.30 -18.79
CA GLU A 76 -10.43 -4.04 -19.29
C GLU A 76 -10.79 -3.06 -18.16
N LEU A 77 -11.30 -3.57 -17.01
CA LEU A 77 -11.66 -2.70 -15.88
C LEU A 77 -10.41 -2.06 -15.24
N CYS A 78 -9.30 -2.81 -15.17
CA CYS A 78 -8.02 -2.24 -14.73
C CYS A 78 -7.53 -1.14 -15.70
N ARG A 79 -7.66 -1.36 -17.01
CA ARG A 79 -7.27 -0.35 -18.02
C ARG A 79 -8.09 0.93 -17.89
N ILE A 80 -9.41 0.81 -17.76
CA ILE A 80 -10.30 1.97 -17.57
C ILE A 80 -9.90 2.76 -16.32
N ALA A 81 -9.72 2.08 -15.18
CA ALA A 81 -9.32 2.72 -13.93
C ALA A 81 -7.94 3.40 -14.04
N ASN A 82 -6.97 2.75 -14.68
CA ASN A 82 -5.63 3.31 -14.88
C ASN A 82 -5.63 4.52 -15.81
N ASP A 83 -6.44 4.51 -16.87
CA ASP A 83 -6.57 5.64 -17.80
C ASP A 83 -7.23 6.85 -17.13
N GLU A 84 -8.25 6.64 -16.30
CA GLU A 84 -8.90 7.65 -15.47
C GLU A 84 -7.91 8.26 -14.47
N LEU A 85 -7.18 7.45 -13.73
CA LEU A 85 -6.14 7.91 -12.82
C LEU A 85 -5.04 8.71 -13.54
N ALA A 86 -4.56 8.21 -14.66
CA ALA A 86 -3.53 8.91 -15.45
C ALA A 86 -4.02 10.28 -15.98
N ALA A 87 -5.31 10.39 -16.33
CA ALA A 87 -5.90 11.66 -16.72
C ALA A 87 -5.91 12.66 -15.55
N ALA A 88 -6.28 12.21 -14.35
CA ALA A 88 -6.26 13.04 -13.15
C ALA A 88 -4.83 13.48 -12.76
N VAL A 89 -3.85 12.58 -12.86
CA VAL A 89 -2.43 12.89 -12.65
C VAL A 89 -1.94 13.94 -13.64
N ARG A 90 -2.28 13.81 -14.92
CA ARG A 90 -1.93 14.83 -15.94
C ARG A 90 -2.58 16.19 -15.68
N ALA A 91 -3.78 16.22 -15.12
CA ALA A 91 -4.46 17.46 -14.73
C ALA A 91 -3.82 18.13 -13.51
N ASN A 92 -3.21 17.36 -12.61
CA ASN A 92 -2.61 17.83 -11.36
C ASN A 92 -1.20 17.25 -11.14
N PRO A 93 -0.23 17.46 -12.04
CA PRO A 93 1.03 16.71 -12.09
C PRO A 93 1.99 17.00 -10.92
N THR A 94 1.79 18.09 -10.20
CA THR A 94 2.58 18.47 -9.01
C THR A 94 1.93 18.01 -7.71
N ARG A 95 0.67 17.52 -7.76
CA ARG A 95 -0.11 17.15 -6.59
C ARG A 95 -0.45 15.67 -6.55
N LEU A 96 -0.62 15.03 -7.70
CA LEU A 96 -1.01 13.63 -7.81
C LEU A 96 0.04 12.81 -8.54
N ALA A 97 0.26 11.60 -8.07
CA ALA A 97 0.93 10.51 -8.77
C ALA A 97 0.04 9.27 -8.67
N GLY A 98 0.35 8.21 -9.39
CA GLY A 98 -0.52 7.04 -9.40
C GLY A 98 0.21 5.71 -9.33
N LEU A 99 -0.43 4.72 -8.71
CA LEU A 99 -0.11 3.30 -8.79
C LEU A 99 -1.22 2.59 -9.58
N ALA A 100 -0.82 1.73 -10.52
CA ALA A 100 -1.75 1.02 -11.40
C ALA A 100 -2.53 -0.08 -10.65
N ALA A 101 -3.76 -0.33 -11.06
CA ALA A 101 -4.46 -1.59 -10.80
C ALA A 101 -4.07 -2.62 -11.86
N LEU A 102 -3.90 -3.88 -11.46
CA LEU A 102 -3.49 -4.97 -12.36
C LEU A 102 -4.46 -6.14 -12.31
N PRO A 103 -4.79 -6.77 -13.45
CA PRO A 103 -5.65 -7.96 -13.51
C PRO A 103 -4.86 -9.20 -13.07
N MET A 104 -4.65 -9.36 -11.77
CA MET A 104 -3.74 -10.37 -11.20
C MET A 104 -4.17 -11.81 -11.49
N HIS A 105 -5.47 -12.07 -11.75
CA HIS A 105 -5.96 -13.38 -12.16
C HIS A 105 -5.47 -13.79 -13.57
N GLU A 106 -5.03 -12.83 -14.39
CA GLU A 106 -4.43 -13.00 -15.73
C GLU A 106 -2.97 -12.52 -15.72
N PRO A 107 -2.00 -13.28 -15.20
CA PRO A 107 -0.65 -12.80 -14.93
C PRO A 107 0.11 -12.23 -16.14
N ALA A 108 -0.13 -12.75 -17.34
CA ALA A 108 0.49 -12.23 -18.57
C ALA A 108 -0.08 -10.86 -18.94
N GLU A 109 -1.40 -10.67 -18.83
CA GLU A 109 -2.06 -9.38 -19.04
C GLU A 109 -1.66 -8.38 -17.96
N ALA A 110 -1.55 -8.82 -16.70
CA ALA A 110 -1.09 -7.96 -15.60
C ALA A 110 0.32 -7.43 -15.86
N ALA A 111 1.25 -8.26 -16.34
CA ALA A 111 2.59 -7.80 -16.70
C ALA A 111 2.58 -6.83 -17.90
N THR A 112 1.70 -7.06 -18.87
CA THR A 112 1.50 -6.17 -20.04
C THR A 112 0.93 -4.83 -19.60
N GLU A 113 -0.09 -4.85 -18.74
CA GLU A 113 -0.72 -3.64 -18.22
C GLU A 113 0.25 -2.83 -17.33
N LEU A 114 1.07 -3.48 -16.51
CA LEU A 114 2.10 -2.79 -15.73
C LEU A 114 3.08 -2.02 -16.64
N ARG A 115 3.56 -2.66 -17.73
CA ARG A 115 4.43 -2.00 -18.69
C ARG A 115 3.73 -0.81 -19.38
N ARG A 116 2.46 -0.96 -19.76
CA ARG A 116 1.65 0.13 -20.32
C ARG A 116 1.48 1.29 -19.33
N ALA A 117 1.09 0.95 -18.10
CA ALA A 117 0.82 1.93 -17.06
C ALA A 117 2.07 2.76 -16.70
N VAL A 118 3.22 2.12 -16.59
CA VAL A 118 4.48 2.82 -16.30
C VAL A 118 5.03 3.55 -17.55
N GLY A 119 5.11 2.85 -18.68
CA GLY A 119 5.76 3.38 -19.88
C GLY A 119 4.93 4.44 -20.63
N ASN A 120 3.61 4.23 -20.73
CA ASN A 120 2.74 5.10 -21.54
C ASN A 120 1.93 6.08 -20.69
N LEU A 121 1.50 5.67 -19.49
CA LEU A 121 0.67 6.51 -18.63
C LEU A 121 1.46 7.29 -17.58
N GLY A 122 2.73 6.92 -17.32
CA GLY A 122 3.60 7.59 -16.36
C GLY A 122 3.28 7.26 -14.90
N LEU A 123 2.55 6.16 -14.63
CA LEU A 123 2.29 5.68 -13.29
C LEU A 123 3.58 5.15 -12.64
N ARG A 124 3.66 5.14 -11.33
CA ARG A 124 4.91 4.95 -10.57
C ARG A 124 5.11 3.53 -10.04
N GLY A 125 4.28 2.60 -10.44
CA GLY A 125 4.25 1.22 -10.00
C GLY A 125 2.83 0.69 -10.01
N ALA A 126 2.52 -0.29 -9.19
CA ALA A 126 1.16 -0.79 -9.03
C ALA A 126 0.82 -1.09 -7.58
N LEU A 127 -0.46 -0.97 -7.22
CA LEU A 127 -1.02 -1.54 -6.00
C LEU A 127 -1.82 -2.78 -6.39
N VAL A 128 -1.55 -3.90 -5.73
CA VAL A 128 -2.19 -5.19 -5.97
C VAL A 128 -2.72 -5.78 -4.66
N ASP A 129 -3.84 -6.48 -4.73
CA ASP A 129 -4.40 -7.22 -3.62
C ASP A 129 -3.40 -8.28 -3.10
N ALA A 130 -3.47 -8.67 -1.83
CA ALA A 130 -2.59 -9.70 -1.26
C ALA A 130 -2.80 -11.08 -1.87
N HIS A 131 -4.00 -11.32 -2.39
CA HIS A 131 -4.36 -12.57 -3.09
C HIS A 131 -5.49 -12.33 -4.10
N VAL A 132 -5.71 -13.28 -5.01
CA VAL A 132 -6.93 -13.36 -5.83
C VAL A 132 -7.63 -14.67 -5.49
N ASP A 133 -8.88 -14.57 -5.04
CA ASP A 133 -9.70 -15.73 -4.63
C ASP A 133 -8.99 -16.67 -3.62
N GLY A 134 -8.24 -16.09 -2.69
CA GLY A 134 -7.47 -16.82 -1.68
C GLY A 134 -6.15 -17.42 -2.17
N VAL A 135 -5.77 -17.19 -3.43
CA VAL A 135 -4.51 -17.66 -4.02
C VAL A 135 -3.47 -16.56 -3.93
N HIS A 136 -2.43 -16.75 -3.11
CA HIS A 136 -1.29 -15.85 -3.02
C HIS A 136 -0.36 -15.99 -4.25
N PHE A 137 0.52 -15.03 -4.43
CA PHE A 137 1.33 -14.86 -5.64
C PHE A 137 2.68 -15.60 -5.63
N ASP A 138 2.87 -16.56 -4.73
CA ASP A 138 4.04 -17.43 -4.67
C ASP A 138 4.11 -18.46 -5.82
N ASP A 139 3.00 -18.74 -6.49
CA ASP A 139 2.95 -19.59 -7.68
C ASP A 139 3.78 -18.97 -8.83
N ARG A 140 4.49 -19.84 -9.56
CA ARG A 140 5.35 -19.44 -10.68
C ARG A 140 4.61 -18.71 -11.81
N ARG A 141 3.31 -18.93 -11.96
CA ARG A 141 2.49 -18.22 -12.96
C ARG A 141 2.51 -16.69 -12.78
N PHE A 142 2.75 -16.20 -11.55
CA PHE A 142 2.82 -14.76 -11.25
C PHE A 142 4.20 -14.15 -11.48
N ARG A 143 5.25 -14.96 -11.73
CA ARG A 143 6.62 -14.47 -11.99
C ARG A 143 6.72 -13.36 -13.04
N PRO A 144 5.95 -13.40 -14.16
CA PRO A 144 6.00 -12.35 -15.18
C PRO A 144 5.71 -10.95 -14.64
N ILE A 145 4.82 -10.82 -13.65
CA ILE A 145 4.44 -9.54 -13.06
C ILE A 145 5.60 -8.97 -12.24
N PHE A 146 6.19 -9.80 -11.37
CA PHE A 146 7.33 -9.42 -10.55
C PHE A 146 8.58 -9.11 -11.39
N ALA A 147 8.80 -9.88 -12.45
CA ALA A 147 9.88 -9.63 -13.40
C ALA A 147 9.69 -8.29 -14.12
N ALA A 148 8.47 -7.97 -14.57
CA ALA A 148 8.17 -6.68 -15.18
C ALA A 148 8.40 -5.51 -14.20
N ALA A 149 8.00 -5.64 -12.94
CA ALA A 149 8.24 -4.62 -11.93
C ALA A 149 9.74 -4.40 -11.65
N ALA A 150 10.50 -5.49 -11.53
CA ALA A 150 11.95 -5.42 -11.33
C ALA A 150 12.68 -4.82 -12.54
N GLU A 151 12.29 -5.19 -13.76
CA GLU A 151 12.80 -4.66 -15.03
C GLU A 151 12.54 -3.15 -15.16
N LEU A 152 11.33 -2.71 -14.84
CA LEU A 152 10.93 -1.30 -14.87
C LEU A 152 11.51 -0.49 -13.69
N GLY A 153 12.04 -1.16 -12.66
CA GLY A 153 12.57 -0.53 -11.46
C GLY A 153 11.51 0.12 -10.57
N VAL A 154 10.23 -0.27 -10.71
CA VAL A 154 9.09 0.30 -9.97
C VAL A 154 8.65 -0.62 -8.82
N PRO A 155 8.05 -0.09 -7.75
CA PRO A 155 7.52 -0.90 -6.66
C PRO A 155 6.17 -1.55 -7.02
N LEU A 156 5.92 -2.71 -6.41
CA LEU A 156 4.59 -3.25 -6.22
C LEU A 156 4.16 -3.05 -4.77
N TYR A 157 3.04 -2.38 -4.57
CA TYR A 157 2.40 -2.25 -3.26
C TYR A 157 1.48 -3.44 -3.06
N LEU A 158 1.77 -4.29 -2.09
CA LEU A 158 0.93 -5.42 -1.71
C LEU A 158 -0.05 -4.96 -0.64
N HIS A 159 -1.32 -4.85 -1.01
CA HIS A 159 -2.38 -4.33 -0.15
C HIS A 159 -3.27 -5.48 0.35
N PRO A 160 -3.74 -5.44 1.60
CA PRO A 160 -4.74 -6.38 2.10
C PRO A 160 -6.00 -6.42 1.25
N THR A 161 -6.69 -7.56 1.28
CA THR A 161 -8.02 -7.72 0.66
C THR A 161 -8.90 -8.65 1.47
N TYR A 162 -10.20 -8.66 1.17
CA TYR A 162 -11.15 -9.48 1.90
C TYR A 162 -10.87 -10.98 1.75
N PRO A 163 -10.98 -11.76 2.82
CA PRO A 163 -10.91 -13.22 2.74
C PRO A 163 -12.06 -13.75 1.89
N THR A 164 -11.86 -14.90 1.27
CA THR A 164 -12.98 -15.62 0.65
C THR A 164 -14.03 -16.01 1.70
N SER A 165 -15.28 -16.19 1.29
CA SER A 165 -16.36 -16.59 2.21
C SER A 165 -16.03 -17.89 2.95
N ALA A 166 -15.37 -18.84 2.29
CA ALA A 166 -14.93 -20.08 2.91
C ALA A 166 -13.88 -19.83 4.01
N ARG A 167 -12.90 -18.98 3.77
CA ARG A 167 -11.90 -18.61 4.79
C ARG A 167 -12.50 -17.83 5.95
N LEU A 168 -13.45 -16.95 5.65
CA LEU A 168 -14.16 -16.20 6.69
C LEU A 168 -14.90 -17.16 7.63
N GLU A 169 -15.60 -18.12 7.07
CA GLU A 169 -16.32 -19.15 7.86
C GLU A 169 -15.37 -20.03 8.66
N GLU A 170 -14.32 -20.54 8.03
CA GLU A 170 -13.38 -21.50 8.64
C GLU A 170 -12.54 -20.87 9.77
N LEU A 171 -12.04 -19.64 9.58
CA LEU A 171 -11.03 -19.08 10.46
C LEU A 171 -11.58 -18.03 11.44
N TYR A 172 -12.69 -17.38 11.10
CA TYR A 172 -13.17 -16.20 11.82
C TYR A 172 -14.61 -16.33 12.35
N ALA A 173 -15.36 -17.36 11.94
CA ALA A 173 -16.66 -17.62 12.55
C ALA A 173 -16.50 -18.20 13.97
N GLY A 174 -17.42 -17.85 14.86
CA GLY A 174 -17.41 -18.29 16.24
C GLY A 174 -18.69 -17.97 16.98
N ASP A 175 -18.72 -18.18 18.27
CA ASP A 175 -19.87 -17.88 19.15
C ASP A 175 -19.94 -16.38 19.47
N TYR A 176 -20.07 -15.55 18.42
CA TYR A 176 -20.20 -14.10 18.46
C TYR A 176 -20.88 -13.59 17.18
N PRO A 177 -21.35 -12.33 17.15
CA PRO A 177 -22.06 -11.79 15.98
C PRO A 177 -21.23 -11.86 14.69
N ALA A 178 -21.87 -12.13 13.56
CA ALA A 178 -21.22 -12.18 12.24
C ALA A 178 -20.43 -10.88 11.88
N GLY A 179 -20.86 -9.73 12.39
CA GLY A 179 -20.09 -8.48 12.24
C GLY A 179 -18.71 -8.53 12.90
N ALA A 180 -18.59 -9.20 14.05
CA ALA A 180 -17.28 -9.42 14.69
C ALA A 180 -16.40 -10.36 13.86
N ALA A 181 -16.97 -11.45 13.31
CA ALA A 181 -16.25 -12.35 12.41
C ALA A 181 -15.71 -11.61 11.18
N ARG A 182 -16.54 -10.79 10.54
CA ARG A 182 -16.11 -9.96 9.41
C ARG A 182 -15.00 -8.98 9.78
N SER A 183 -15.14 -8.26 10.90
CA SER A 183 -14.11 -7.33 11.37
C SER A 183 -12.80 -8.05 11.69
N LEU A 184 -12.85 -9.19 12.38
CA LEU A 184 -11.67 -10.02 12.68
C LEU A 184 -11.00 -10.54 11.41
N GLY A 185 -11.76 -10.94 10.41
CA GLY A 185 -11.26 -11.46 9.13
C GLY A 185 -10.78 -10.37 8.16
N SER A 186 -11.07 -9.11 8.46
CA SER A 186 -10.68 -7.95 7.64
C SER A 186 -9.77 -6.99 8.42
N SER A 187 -10.11 -5.72 8.46
CA SER A 187 -9.28 -4.61 8.93
C SER A 187 -8.83 -4.70 10.40
N ALA A 188 -9.51 -5.47 11.26
CA ALA A 188 -9.06 -5.59 12.64
C ALA A 188 -7.82 -6.48 12.80
N LEU A 189 -7.65 -7.52 11.96
CA LEU A 189 -6.53 -8.46 12.08
C LEU A 189 -6.23 -9.23 10.79
N GLY A 190 -7.26 -9.87 10.20
CA GLY A 190 -7.10 -10.89 9.16
C GLY A 190 -6.38 -10.38 7.93
N TRP A 191 -6.64 -9.17 7.50
CA TRP A 191 -5.97 -8.51 6.39
C TRP A 191 -4.46 -8.48 6.59
N HIS A 192 -4.01 -8.05 7.76
CA HIS A 192 -2.60 -7.85 8.07
C HIS A 192 -1.85 -9.18 8.15
N VAL A 193 -2.49 -10.20 8.77
CA VAL A 193 -1.92 -11.55 8.85
C VAL A 193 -1.80 -12.19 7.48
N ASP A 194 -2.83 -12.05 6.63
CA ASP A 194 -2.85 -12.66 5.29
C ASP A 194 -1.86 -11.99 4.34
N ALA A 195 -1.79 -10.65 4.34
CA ALA A 195 -0.81 -9.91 3.54
C ALA A 195 0.62 -10.24 3.98
N GLY A 196 0.90 -10.27 5.28
CA GLY A 196 2.19 -10.70 5.83
C GLY A 196 2.54 -12.14 5.44
N LEU A 197 1.58 -13.07 5.49
CA LEU A 197 1.76 -14.44 5.01
C LEU A 197 2.09 -14.48 3.52
N GLY A 198 1.41 -13.69 2.70
CA GLY A 198 1.69 -13.56 1.27
C GLY A 198 3.16 -13.21 0.99
N VAL A 199 3.72 -12.24 1.71
CA VAL A 199 5.14 -11.87 1.59
C VAL A 199 6.07 -13.01 2.00
N LEU A 200 5.78 -13.71 3.10
CA LEU A 200 6.59 -14.84 3.53
C LEU A 200 6.55 -16.01 2.53
N LYS A 201 5.42 -16.21 1.87
CA LYS A 201 5.29 -17.19 0.77
C LYS A 201 6.11 -16.78 -0.44
N LEU A 202 6.12 -15.49 -0.82
CA LEU A 202 7.01 -14.96 -1.87
C LEU A 202 8.49 -15.20 -1.51
N PHE A 203 8.89 -14.94 -0.28
CA PHE A 203 10.24 -15.26 0.19
C PHE A 203 10.51 -16.77 0.13
N ALA A 204 9.62 -17.60 0.65
CA ALA A 204 9.76 -19.05 0.66
C ALA A 204 9.83 -19.65 -0.75
N SER A 205 9.17 -19.04 -1.75
CA SER A 205 9.21 -19.48 -3.15
C SER A 205 10.52 -19.18 -3.88
N GLY A 206 11.45 -18.41 -3.27
CA GLY A 206 12.72 -18.01 -3.87
C GLY A 206 12.63 -16.80 -4.80
N LEU A 207 11.51 -16.06 -4.81
CA LEU A 207 11.30 -14.90 -5.67
C LEU A 207 12.42 -13.86 -5.57
N PHE A 208 12.84 -13.54 -4.35
CA PHE A 208 13.87 -12.52 -4.11
C PHE A 208 15.29 -12.98 -4.47
N ASP A 209 15.53 -14.29 -4.58
CA ASP A 209 16.77 -14.83 -5.15
C ASP A 209 16.80 -14.74 -6.68
N GLU A 210 15.63 -14.86 -7.31
CA GLU A 210 15.46 -14.73 -8.75
C GLU A 210 15.45 -13.25 -9.18
N LEU A 211 14.83 -12.38 -8.38
CA LEU A 211 14.62 -10.96 -8.66
C LEU A 211 15.16 -10.08 -7.51
N PRO A 212 16.49 -9.97 -7.35
CA PRO A 212 17.09 -9.29 -6.20
C PRO A 212 16.81 -7.77 -6.17
N THR A 213 16.43 -7.17 -7.29
CA THR A 213 16.08 -5.73 -7.39
C THR A 213 14.59 -5.44 -7.22
N LEU A 214 13.76 -6.47 -7.02
CA LEU A 214 12.33 -6.30 -6.81
C LEU A 214 12.08 -5.41 -5.59
N LYS A 215 11.13 -4.49 -5.72
CA LYS A 215 10.71 -3.57 -4.66
C LYS A 215 9.27 -3.88 -4.26
N LEU A 216 9.04 -4.22 -3.00
CA LEU A 216 7.70 -4.36 -2.43
C LEU A 216 7.44 -3.29 -1.40
N VAL A 217 6.22 -2.77 -1.37
CA VAL A 217 5.71 -1.88 -0.32
C VAL A 217 4.60 -2.60 0.42
N LEU A 218 4.59 -2.50 1.73
CA LEU A 218 3.58 -3.07 2.62
C LEU A 218 2.95 -1.96 3.44
N GLY A 219 1.65 -2.01 3.59
CA GLY A 219 0.87 -1.10 4.42
C GLY A 219 1.09 -1.29 5.93
N HIS A 220 0.37 -0.53 6.72
CA HIS A 220 0.02 -0.78 8.12
C HIS A 220 1.22 -1.20 8.99
N PHE A 221 2.32 -0.42 8.92
CA PHE A 221 3.60 -0.73 9.57
C PHE A 221 4.16 -2.11 9.22
N GLY A 222 3.98 -2.57 7.95
CA GLY A 222 4.59 -3.80 7.44
C GLY A 222 3.83 -5.06 7.81
N GLU A 223 2.51 -4.97 7.94
CA GLU A 223 1.60 -6.12 8.00
C GLU A 223 2.02 -7.14 9.07
N MET A 224 2.27 -6.65 10.30
CA MET A 224 2.71 -7.40 11.48
C MET A 224 4.10 -8.05 11.37
N LEU A 225 4.75 -8.04 10.20
CA LEU A 225 6.06 -8.68 9.98
C LEU A 225 7.18 -8.09 10.86
N PRO A 226 7.24 -6.77 11.18
CA PRO A 226 8.27 -6.23 12.06
C PRO A 226 8.36 -6.92 13.41
N PHE A 227 7.25 -7.39 13.98
CA PHE A 227 7.26 -8.14 15.24
C PHE A 227 7.82 -9.57 15.12
N MET A 228 7.95 -10.06 13.88
CA MET A 228 8.31 -11.45 13.61
C MET A 228 9.67 -11.61 12.92
N LEU A 229 10.40 -10.53 12.65
CA LEU A 229 11.62 -10.55 11.82
C LEU A 229 12.67 -11.55 12.31
N GLU A 230 13.05 -11.52 13.59
CA GLU A 230 14.07 -12.41 14.14
C GLU A 230 13.57 -13.86 14.18
N ARG A 231 12.26 -14.05 14.46
CA ARG A 231 11.68 -15.39 14.47
C ARG A 231 11.66 -15.99 13.08
N VAL A 232 11.23 -15.23 12.08
CA VAL A 232 11.24 -15.66 10.68
C VAL A 232 12.68 -15.92 10.22
N GLN A 233 13.62 -15.01 10.48
CA GLN A 233 15.04 -15.19 10.17
C GLN A 233 15.59 -16.52 10.74
N LYS A 234 15.29 -16.81 11.99
CA LYS A 234 15.74 -18.04 12.67
C LYS A 234 15.10 -19.29 12.06
N LEU A 235 13.83 -19.26 11.73
CA LEU A 235 13.08 -20.44 11.32
C LEU A 235 13.11 -20.71 9.82
N SER A 236 13.33 -19.68 9.01
CA SER A 236 13.33 -19.77 7.54
C SER A 236 14.46 -20.65 6.98
N VAL A 237 15.48 -20.94 7.76
CA VAL A 237 16.51 -21.95 7.41
C VAL A 237 15.90 -23.35 7.13
N ARG A 238 14.68 -23.61 7.61
CA ARG A 238 13.94 -24.85 7.39
C ARG A 238 13.11 -24.85 6.10
N TRP A 239 13.00 -23.70 5.41
CA TRP A 239 12.14 -23.53 4.23
C TRP A 239 12.84 -23.88 2.92
N GLY A 240 14.00 -24.51 3.01
CA GLY A 240 14.86 -24.88 1.90
C GLY A 240 15.98 -23.86 1.66
N PRO A 241 16.91 -24.20 0.73
CA PRO A 241 18.05 -23.35 0.46
C PRO A 241 17.60 -22.01 -0.13
N ARG A 242 18.20 -20.92 0.38
CA ARG A 242 18.04 -19.55 -0.12
C ARG A 242 19.41 -18.92 -0.23
N ARG A 243 19.64 -18.10 -1.27
CA ARG A 243 20.89 -17.35 -1.43
C ARG A 243 20.90 -16.14 -0.51
N ARG A 244 19.73 -15.52 -0.32
CA ARG A 244 19.57 -14.33 0.49
C ARG A 244 18.78 -14.65 1.77
N PRO A 245 19.32 -14.32 2.95
CA PRO A 245 18.59 -14.49 4.22
C PRO A 245 17.40 -13.51 4.30
N TRP A 246 16.40 -13.84 5.11
CA TRP A 246 15.20 -13.01 5.27
C TRP A 246 15.52 -11.57 5.67
N ARG A 247 16.49 -11.37 6.56
CA ARG A 247 16.87 -10.04 7.01
C ARG A 247 17.39 -9.16 5.87
N GLU A 248 18.19 -9.70 4.98
CA GLU A 248 18.68 -8.99 3.81
C GLU A 248 17.54 -8.61 2.85
N VAL A 249 16.60 -9.54 2.62
CA VAL A 249 15.42 -9.25 1.81
C VAL A 249 14.57 -8.15 2.44
N TRP A 250 14.36 -8.18 3.76
CA TRP A 250 13.65 -7.13 4.48
C TRP A 250 14.33 -5.77 4.32
N ASP A 251 15.63 -5.71 4.49
CA ASP A 251 16.40 -4.47 4.46
C ASP A 251 16.55 -3.89 3.04
N GLU A 252 16.54 -4.72 2.00
CA GLU A 252 16.84 -4.28 0.64
C GLU A 252 15.62 -4.20 -0.29
N ASN A 253 14.63 -5.09 -0.11
CA ASN A 253 13.50 -5.24 -1.01
C ASN A 253 12.17 -4.70 -0.45
N ILE A 254 12.05 -4.51 0.88
CA ILE A 254 10.78 -4.18 1.52
C ILE A 254 10.79 -2.72 2.01
N TRP A 255 9.75 -1.99 1.66
CA TRP A 255 9.35 -0.70 2.24
C TRP A 255 8.05 -0.90 3.00
N ILE A 256 7.84 -0.09 4.03
CA ILE A 256 6.61 -0.12 4.82
C ILE A 256 5.99 1.28 4.91
N THR A 257 4.68 1.34 5.04
CA THR A 257 3.95 2.60 5.25
C THR A 257 3.33 2.68 6.62
N THR A 258 2.89 3.88 7.00
CA THR A 258 2.28 4.16 8.31
C THR A 258 0.75 4.12 8.27
N SER A 259 0.16 3.84 7.12
CA SER A 259 -1.29 3.92 6.88
C SER A 259 -2.12 3.19 7.94
N GLY A 260 -3.20 3.82 8.39
CA GLY A 260 -4.19 3.23 9.29
C GLY A 260 -3.71 2.85 10.70
N VAL A 261 -2.41 2.93 11.00
CA VAL A 261 -1.83 2.53 12.29
C VAL A 261 -1.00 3.66 12.89
N TRP A 262 -1.65 4.58 13.58
CA TRP A 262 -0.99 5.76 14.12
C TRP A 262 -0.78 5.67 15.63
N GLY A 263 0.25 4.94 16.02
CA GLY A 263 0.68 4.89 17.40
C GLY A 263 2.18 5.09 17.52
N LEU A 264 2.63 5.86 18.51
CA LEU A 264 4.06 6.02 18.78
C LEU A 264 4.70 4.73 19.28
N ALA A 265 3.94 3.86 19.96
CA ALA A 265 4.45 2.58 20.44
C ALA A 265 4.77 1.60 19.28
N PRO A 266 3.88 1.34 18.30
CA PRO A 266 4.25 0.58 17.11
C PRO A 266 5.39 1.24 16.32
N MET A 267 5.41 2.58 16.18
CA MET A 267 6.50 3.30 15.52
C MET A 267 7.84 3.07 16.22
N ALA A 268 7.89 3.12 17.55
CA ALA A 268 9.10 2.85 18.31
C ALA A 268 9.62 1.41 18.09
N CYS A 269 8.72 0.42 17.94
CA CYS A 269 9.09 -0.94 17.57
C CYS A 269 9.68 -1.01 16.16
N VAL A 270 9.02 -0.40 15.19
CA VAL A 270 9.46 -0.37 13.79
C VAL A 270 10.84 0.27 13.65
N LEU A 271 11.09 1.39 14.32
CA LEU A 271 12.39 2.08 14.30
C LEU A 271 13.54 1.22 14.89
N ARG A 272 13.25 0.18 15.67
CA ARG A 272 14.26 -0.73 16.24
C ARG A 272 14.67 -1.84 15.28
N ASN A 273 13.85 -2.16 14.31
CA ASN A 273 14.05 -3.35 13.47
C ASN A 273 13.96 -3.08 11.96
N THR A 274 13.56 -1.87 11.56
CA THR A 274 13.44 -1.48 10.15
C THR A 274 14.23 -0.19 9.92
N GLN A 275 15.02 -0.16 8.85
CA GLN A 275 15.79 1.04 8.49
C GLN A 275 14.85 2.20 8.18
N VAL A 276 15.15 3.40 8.69
CA VAL A 276 14.32 4.60 8.46
C VAL A 276 14.15 4.90 6.97
N ASP A 277 15.15 4.60 6.15
CA ASP A 277 15.10 4.75 4.68
C ASP A 277 14.06 3.84 4.00
N ARG A 278 13.44 2.93 4.73
CA ARG A 278 12.39 2.00 4.28
C ARG A 278 11.00 2.33 4.81
N ILE A 279 10.86 3.40 5.60
CA ILE A 279 9.58 3.83 6.19
C ILE A 279 9.04 5.01 5.39
N LEU A 280 7.78 4.92 4.98
CA LEU A 280 7.07 5.90 4.17
C LEU A 280 5.83 6.38 4.93
N TYR A 281 5.54 7.68 4.88
CA TYR A 281 4.30 8.21 5.42
C TYR A 281 3.13 7.89 4.50
N SER A 282 2.00 7.52 5.06
CA SER A 282 0.74 7.27 4.35
C SER A 282 -0.46 7.36 5.29
N VAL A 283 -1.67 7.55 4.73
CA VAL A 283 -2.88 7.77 5.51
C VAL A 283 -3.93 6.68 5.29
N ASP A 284 -4.11 6.15 4.10
CA ASP A 284 -5.23 5.29 3.69
C ASP A 284 -6.52 6.12 3.41
N TYR A 285 -6.33 7.33 2.86
CA TYR A 285 -7.44 8.21 2.49
C TYR A 285 -8.26 7.61 1.34
N PRO A 286 -9.59 7.68 1.35
CA PRO A 286 -10.45 8.38 2.31
C PRO A 286 -11.02 7.48 3.42
N PHE A 287 -10.56 6.23 3.57
CA PHE A 287 -11.00 5.35 4.65
C PHE A 287 -10.53 5.86 6.01
N GLU A 288 -9.34 6.45 6.02
CA GLU A 288 -8.83 7.25 7.12
C GLU A 288 -8.73 8.74 6.74
N LYS A 289 -8.75 9.62 7.73
CA LYS A 289 -8.74 11.07 7.53
C LYS A 289 -7.31 11.60 7.48
N ASN A 290 -7.01 12.44 6.49
CA ASN A 290 -5.72 13.15 6.41
C ASN A 290 -5.40 13.97 7.67
N GLU A 291 -6.42 14.51 8.35
CA GLU A 291 -6.28 15.22 9.61
C GLU A 291 -5.68 14.34 10.73
N ASN A 292 -6.06 13.06 10.80
CA ASN A 292 -5.51 12.13 11.78
C ASN A 292 -4.02 11.84 11.49
N GLY A 293 -3.68 11.63 10.24
CA GLY A 293 -2.29 11.45 9.81
C GLY A 293 -1.42 12.69 10.08
N LEU A 294 -1.94 13.91 9.81
CA LEU A 294 -1.25 15.15 10.11
C LEU A 294 -0.96 15.27 11.62
N ARG A 295 -1.97 15.04 12.47
CA ARG A 295 -1.83 15.05 13.91
C ARG A 295 -0.77 14.06 14.40
N TRP A 296 -0.79 12.85 13.87
CA TRP A 296 0.21 11.84 14.20
C TRP A 296 1.63 12.26 13.78
N MET A 297 1.80 12.92 12.64
CA MET A 297 3.10 13.44 12.21
C MET A 297 3.61 14.56 13.15
N GLU A 298 2.71 15.36 13.70
CA GLU A 298 3.04 16.35 14.74
C GLU A 298 3.46 15.66 16.03
N GLU A 299 2.73 14.65 16.47
CA GLU A 299 3.08 13.84 17.63
C GLU A 299 4.44 13.13 17.46
N LEU A 300 4.71 12.57 16.28
CA LEU A 300 5.99 11.92 15.98
C LEU A 300 7.15 12.93 16.04
N ARG A 301 6.98 14.12 15.46
CA ARG A 301 7.97 15.22 15.54
C ARG A 301 8.31 15.56 16.99
N ASP A 302 7.29 15.62 17.84
CA ASP A 302 7.42 16.12 19.21
C ASP A 302 7.81 15.02 20.22
N SER A 303 7.72 13.75 19.81
CA SER A 303 7.98 12.58 20.65
C SER A 303 9.45 12.35 21.02
N GLY A 304 10.38 12.89 20.24
CA GLY A 304 11.81 12.57 20.35
C GLY A 304 12.20 11.19 19.86
N LEU A 305 11.28 10.43 19.26
CA LEU A 305 11.57 9.11 18.67
C LEU A 305 12.42 9.18 17.40
N VAL A 306 12.31 10.28 16.67
CA VAL A 306 13.02 10.52 15.42
C VAL A 306 13.73 11.87 15.43
N THR A 307 14.87 11.94 14.79
CA THR A 307 15.56 13.20 14.49
C THR A 307 14.80 13.95 13.38
N LYS A 308 15.11 15.24 13.19
CA LYS A 308 14.55 16.02 12.07
C LYS A 308 14.85 15.39 10.72
N GLU A 309 16.07 14.85 10.53
CA GLU A 309 16.45 14.20 9.28
C GLU A 309 15.65 12.92 9.04
N GLU A 310 15.43 12.11 10.06
CA GLU A 310 14.60 10.89 9.98
C GLU A 310 13.13 11.23 9.72
N LEU A 311 12.61 12.28 10.36
CA LEU A 311 11.27 12.77 10.07
C LEU A 311 11.13 13.20 8.61
N ASP A 312 12.10 13.95 8.06
CA ASP A 312 12.11 14.35 6.65
C ASP A 312 12.14 13.13 5.71
N LYS A 313 12.91 12.08 6.07
CA LYS A 313 12.94 10.83 5.30
C LYS A 313 11.57 10.15 5.27
N ILE A 314 10.95 9.96 6.43
CA ILE A 314 9.62 9.33 6.55
C ILE A 314 8.56 10.17 5.83
N ALA A 315 8.56 11.48 6.05
CA ALA A 315 7.55 12.39 5.54
C ALA A 315 7.52 12.49 4.00
N TYR A 316 8.67 12.49 3.34
CA TYR A 316 8.72 12.69 1.89
C TYR A 316 9.93 12.13 1.17
N ARG A 317 11.17 12.19 1.73
CA ARG A 317 12.39 11.89 0.95
C ARG A 317 12.45 10.45 0.48
N ASN A 318 11.98 9.51 1.30
CA ASN A 318 11.94 8.10 0.93
C ASN A 318 10.96 7.85 -0.22
N ALA A 319 9.78 8.49 -0.18
CA ALA A 319 8.80 8.42 -1.27
C ALA A 319 9.34 9.06 -2.57
N GLU A 320 10.01 10.22 -2.48
CA GLU A 320 10.69 10.83 -3.63
C GLU A 320 11.69 9.87 -4.28
N LYS A 321 12.53 9.22 -3.45
CA LYS A 321 13.55 8.28 -3.93
C LYS A 321 12.95 7.03 -4.54
N LEU A 322 11.89 6.47 -3.92
CA LEU A 322 11.28 5.22 -4.37
C LEU A 322 10.47 5.40 -5.65
N LEU A 323 9.69 6.50 -5.73
CA LEU A 323 8.66 6.73 -6.76
C LEU A 323 9.05 7.77 -7.81
N GLY A 324 10.14 8.50 -7.62
CA GLY A 324 10.55 9.56 -8.54
C GLY A 324 9.58 10.76 -8.59
N VAL A 325 8.80 10.96 -7.52
CA VAL A 325 7.94 12.14 -7.33
C VAL A 325 8.71 13.26 -6.63
N LYS A 326 8.16 14.49 -6.59
CA LYS A 326 8.80 15.62 -5.91
C LYS A 326 7.81 16.36 -5.04
N ALA A 327 8.15 16.50 -3.77
CA ALA A 327 7.40 17.33 -2.86
C ALA A 327 7.64 18.82 -3.15
N THR A 328 6.58 19.61 -3.02
CA THR A 328 6.65 21.08 -3.06
C THR A 328 6.51 21.60 -1.63
N MET A 329 7.37 22.53 -1.25
CA MET A 329 7.26 23.17 0.07
C MET A 329 6.01 24.06 0.08
N PHE A 330 5.20 23.95 1.13
CA PHE A 330 4.16 24.94 1.37
C PHE A 330 4.81 26.26 1.79
N CYS A 331 4.53 27.33 1.07
CA CYS A 331 4.90 28.65 1.53
C CYS A 331 4.12 28.94 2.82
N THR A 332 4.84 29.13 3.91
CA THR A 332 4.29 29.55 5.23
C THR A 332 3.89 31.01 5.18
#